data_8346a2ffca84d8d442d51489bb5d07db
#
_entry.id   8346a2ffca84d8d442d51489bb5d07db
#
_cell.length_a   1.000
_cell.length_b   1.000
_cell.length_c   1.000
_cell.angle_alpha   90.00
_cell.angle_beta   90.00
_cell.angle_gamma   90.00
#
_symmetry.space_group_name_H-M   'P 1'
#
loop_
_entity.id
_entity.type
_entity.pdbx_description
1 polymer ?
#
loop_
_entity_poly.entity_id
_entity_poly.type
_entity_poly.pdbx_seq_one_letter_code
_entity_poly.pdbx_strand_id
1 'polypeptide(L)'
;MEWFDFGVYAYTTAYIGANFFSPVHNPQIQQIFTFAALAIAFLLRPIGGIVFGIIGDKYGRKVVLTTTIILMALSTLTIGLLPNYNTIGIWAPILLLLARVLQGFSTGGEYAGAMTYVAESSPDKRRNSLGSGLEIGTLSGYIAASIMIALLSFFLTHDQMQAW
;
A
#
# COMPACT_ATOMS: atom_id res chain seq x y z
N MET A 1 3.35 4.16 -7.44
CA MET A 1 2.11 4.41 -6.67
C MET A 1 2.09 3.66 -5.35
N GLU A 2 2.40 2.36 -5.30
CA GLU A 2 2.33 1.55 -4.08
C GLU A 2 3.14 2.10 -2.90
N TRP A 3 4.36 2.56 -3.14
CA TRP A 3 5.23 3.11 -2.09
C TRP A 3 4.73 4.42 -1.50
N PHE A 4 4.00 5.20 -2.30
CA PHE A 4 3.26 6.36 -1.81
C PHE A 4 2.17 5.94 -0.83
N ASP A 5 1.33 4.94 -1.19
CA ASP A 5 0.24 4.46 -0.34
C ASP A 5 0.76 3.83 0.97
N PHE A 6 1.85 3.07 0.90
CA PHE A 6 2.51 2.54 2.10
C PHE A 6 3.10 3.65 2.96
N GLY A 7 3.69 4.68 2.33
CA GLY A 7 4.21 5.85 3.03
C GLY A 7 3.10 6.62 3.74
N VAL A 8 2.02 6.94 3.05
CA VAL A 8 0.86 7.63 3.64
C VAL A 8 0.32 6.85 4.83
N TYR A 9 0.12 5.54 4.69
CA TYR A 9 -0.35 4.71 5.78
C TYR A 9 0.60 4.70 6.99
N ALA A 10 1.90 4.57 6.75
CA ALA A 10 2.90 4.57 7.82
C ALA A 10 2.92 5.89 8.58
N TYR A 11 2.81 7.01 7.89
CA TYR A 11 2.78 8.35 8.51
C TYR A 11 1.45 8.66 9.21
N THR A 12 0.34 8.05 8.76
CA THR A 12 -1.00 8.26 9.35
C THR A 12 -1.41 7.18 10.34
N THR A 13 -0.50 6.31 10.78
CA THR A 13 -0.75 5.17 11.68
C THR A 13 -1.49 5.56 12.95
N ALA A 14 -1.16 6.72 13.54
CA ALA A 14 -1.81 7.20 14.76
C ALA A 14 -3.30 7.52 14.52
N TYR A 15 -3.62 8.15 13.38
CA TYR A 15 -4.98 8.52 13.02
C TYR A 15 -5.81 7.29 12.62
N ILE A 16 -5.23 6.37 11.86
CA ILE A 16 -5.86 5.09 11.50
C ILE A 16 -6.12 4.27 12.76
N GLY A 17 -5.15 4.20 13.68
CA GLY A 17 -5.29 3.50 14.95
C GLY A 17 -6.48 4.02 15.76
N ALA A 18 -6.59 5.33 15.91
CA ALA A 18 -7.68 5.97 16.64
C ALA A 18 -9.06 5.72 16.01
N ASN A 19 -9.16 5.71 14.69
CA ASN A 19 -10.44 5.55 13.98
C ASN A 19 -10.89 4.09 13.85
N PHE A 20 -9.98 3.16 13.61
CA PHE A 20 -10.31 1.76 13.36
C PHE A 20 -10.15 0.82 14.57
N PHE A 21 -9.34 1.20 15.55
CA PHE A 21 -9.08 0.42 16.77
C PHE A 21 -9.52 1.17 18.02
N SER A 22 -10.56 2.00 17.94
CA SER A 22 -11.04 2.86 19.03
C SER A 22 -11.42 2.13 20.33
N PRO A 23 -11.90 0.85 20.37
CA PRO A 23 -12.17 0.14 21.62
C PRO A 23 -10.92 -0.10 22.47
N VAL A 24 -9.75 -0.02 21.87
CA VAL A 24 -8.48 -0.15 22.57
C VAL A 24 -8.09 1.23 23.09
N HIS A 25 -8.35 1.51 24.35
CA HIS A 25 -8.10 2.83 24.95
C HIS A 25 -6.62 3.23 25.08
N ASN A 26 -5.69 2.34 24.73
CA ASN A 26 -4.26 2.62 24.75
C ASN A 26 -3.74 2.99 23.36
N PRO A 27 -3.30 4.25 23.10
CA PRO A 27 -2.81 4.70 21.80
C PRO A 27 -1.62 3.87 21.28
N GLN A 28 -0.75 3.37 22.16
CA GLN A 28 0.39 2.55 21.75
C GLN A 28 -0.07 1.19 21.19
N ILE A 29 -1.08 0.58 21.81
CA ILE A 29 -1.64 -0.70 21.33
C ILE A 29 -2.39 -0.49 20.00
N GLN A 30 -3.11 0.61 19.84
CA GLN A 30 -3.74 0.97 18.55
C GLN A 30 -2.71 1.07 17.43
N GLN A 31 -1.57 1.73 17.68
CA GLN A 31 -0.47 1.80 16.72
C GLN A 31 0.13 0.43 16.41
N ILE A 32 0.30 -0.42 17.42
CA ILE A 32 0.80 -1.80 17.23
C ILE A 32 -0.13 -2.58 16.29
N PHE A 33 -1.46 -2.51 16.47
CA PHE A 33 -2.40 -3.18 15.58
C PHE A 33 -2.37 -2.61 14.16
N THR A 34 -2.20 -1.29 14.02
CA THR A 34 -2.09 -0.64 12.71
C THR A 34 -0.81 -1.06 11.99
N PHE A 35 0.32 -1.12 12.70
CA PHE A 35 1.58 -1.65 12.15
C PHE A 35 1.53 -3.15 11.88
N ALA A 36 0.81 -3.93 12.69
CA ALA A 36 0.60 -5.35 12.43
C ALA A 36 -0.17 -5.59 11.12
N ALA A 37 -1.20 -4.78 10.84
CA ALA A 37 -1.90 -4.83 9.55
C ALA A 37 -0.97 -4.52 8.38
N LEU A 38 -0.08 -3.54 8.53
CA LEU A 38 0.97 -3.24 7.54
C LEU A 38 1.94 -4.41 7.38
N ALA A 39 2.42 -5.00 8.47
CA ALA A 39 3.33 -6.14 8.45
C ALA A 39 2.72 -7.35 7.74
N ILE A 40 1.43 -7.64 7.96
CA ILE A 40 0.71 -8.71 7.26
C ILE A 40 0.69 -8.45 5.75
N ALA A 41 0.47 -7.21 5.30
CA ALA A 41 0.55 -6.87 3.89
C ALA A 41 1.94 -7.16 3.30
N PHE A 42 3.02 -6.86 4.03
CA PHE A 42 4.38 -7.19 3.60
C PHE A 42 4.65 -8.70 3.55
N LEU A 43 4.13 -9.47 4.50
CA LEU A 43 4.28 -10.94 4.53
C LEU A 43 3.58 -11.63 3.36
N LEU A 44 2.55 -11.02 2.79
CA LEU A 44 1.82 -11.57 1.65
C LEU A 44 2.45 -11.26 0.29
N ARG A 45 3.40 -10.33 0.22
CA ARG A 45 4.13 -10.00 -1.03
C ARG A 45 4.79 -11.20 -1.70
N PRO A 46 5.54 -12.08 -1.01
CA PRO A 46 6.13 -13.23 -1.65
C PRO A 46 5.10 -14.17 -2.28
N ILE A 47 3.95 -14.36 -1.60
CA ILE A 47 2.86 -15.20 -2.11
C ILE A 47 2.26 -14.57 -3.36
N GLY A 48 2.00 -13.27 -3.35
CA GLY A 48 1.56 -12.51 -4.52
C GLY A 48 2.56 -12.63 -5.67
N GLY A 49 3.85 -12.49 -5.39
CA GLY A 49 4.93 -12.62 -6.39
C GLY A 49 4.93 -13.98 -7.08
N ILE A 50 4.76 -15.07 -6.32
CA ILE A 50 4.67 -16.43 -6.87
C ILE A 50 3.43 -16.59 -7.75
N VAL A 51 2.26 -16.21 -7.25
CA VAL A 51 0.99 -16.37 -7.98
C VAL A 51 0.98 -15.53 -9.26
N PHE A 52 1.32 -14.27 -9.16
CA PHE A 52 1.36 -13.37 -10.32
C PHE A 52 2.52 -13.68 -11.27
N GLY A 53 3.63 -14.26 -10.77
CA GLY A 53 4.70 -14.79 -11.59
C GLY A 53 4.18 -15.89 -12.54
N ILE A 54 3.50 -16.90 -12.00
CA ILE A 54 2.90 -17.99 -12.77
C ILE A 54 1.86 -17.47 -13.79
N ILE A 55 1.03 -16.51 -13.37
CA ILE A 55 0.05 -15.88 -14.26
C ILE A 55 0.76 -15.11 -15.38
N GLY A 56 1.84 -14.39 -15.06
CA GLY A 56 2.63 -13.63 -16.01
C GLY A 56 3.32 -14.49 -17.06
N ASP A 57 3.80 -15.66 -16.69
CA ASP A 57 4.39 -16.63 -17.62
C ASP A 57 3.35 -17.23 -18.56
N LYS A 58 2.11 -17.42 -18.09
CA LYS A 58 1.03 -18.02 -18.87
C LYS A 58 0.26 -17.02 -19.74
N TYR A 59 -0.04 -15.84 -19.23
CA TYR A 59 -0.93 -14.86 -19.87
C TYR A 59 -0.22 -13.56 -20.30
N GLY A 60 1.06 -13.45 -20.02
CA GLY A 60 1.90 -12.30 -20.36
C GLY A 60 2.00 -11.25 -19.25
N ARG A 61 3.14 -10.57 -19.19
CA ARG A 61 3.49 -9.57 -18.16
C ARG A 61 2.54 -8.39 -18.12
N LYS A 62 2.03 -7.95 -19.29
CA LYS A 62 1.08 -6.82 -19.37
C LYS A 62 -0.21 -7.10 -18.61
N VAL A 63 -0.75 -8.32 -18.70
CA VAL A 63 -1.98 -8.71 -17.98
C VAL A 63 -1.77 -8.64 -16.48
N VAL A 64 -0.65 -9.15 -15.99
CA VAL A 64 -0.30 -9.07 -14.57
C VAL A 64 -0.24 -7.63 -14.09
N LEU A 65 0.56 -6.79 -14.74
CA LEU A 65 0.71 -5.39 -14.36
C LEU A 65 -0.63 -4.64 -14.35
N THR A 66 -1.48 -4.86 -15.35
CA THR A 66 -2.81 -4.24 -15.38
C THR A 66 -3.68 -4.71 -14.21
N THR A 67 -3.70 -6.01 -13.95
CA THR A 67 -4.52 -6.60 -12.88
C THR A 67 -4.05 -6.14 -11.52
N THR A 68 -2.74 -6.13 -11.27
CA THR A 68 -2.18 -5.70 -9.97
C THR A 68 -2.43 -4.22 -9.71
N ILE A 69 -2.29 -3.35 -10.71
CA ILE A 69 -2.60 -1.92 -10.58
C ILE A 69 -4.09 -1.70 -10.25
N ILE A 70 -5.00 -2.42 -10.90
CA ILE A 70 -6.44 -2.33 -10.61
C ILE A 70 -6.75 -2.80 -9.20
N LEU A 71 -6.20 -3.95 -8.78
CA LEU A 71 -6.38 -4.47 -7.42
C LEU A 71 -5.84 -3.50 -6.37
N MET A 72 -4.68 -2.90 -6.62
CA MET A 72 -4.09 -1.90 -5.75
C MET A 72 -4.98 -0.66 -5.63
N ALA A 73 -5.44 -0.12 -6.76
CA ALA A 73 -6.32 1.04 -6.78
C ALA A 73 -7.65 0.78 -6.05
N LEU A 74 -8.27 -0.38 -6.27
CA LEU A 74 -9.50 -0.78 -5.58
C LEU A 74 -9.28 -0.94 -4.06
N SER A 75 -8.16 -1.54 -3.65
CA SER A 75 -7.83 -1.71 -2.24
C SER A 75 -7.60 -0.36 -1.55
N THR A 76 -6.84 0.55 -2.17
CA THR A 76 -6.60 1.90 -1.66
C THR A 76 -7.89 2.70 -1.58
N LEU A 77 -8.73 2.65 -2.63
CA LEU A 77 -10.05 3.29 -2.63
C LEU A 77 -10.93 2.75 -1.50
N THR A 78 -10.95 1.43 -1.31
CA THR A 78 -11.70 0.80 -0.23
C THR A 78 -11.26 1.32 1.13
N ILE A 79 -9.95 1.40 1.39
CA ILE A 79 -9.41 1.93 2.65
C ILE A 79 -9.86 3.38 2.88
N GLY A 80 -9.81 4.22 1.83
CA GLY A 80 -10.22 5.62 1.93
C GLY A 80 -11.73 5.84 2.13
N LEU A 81 -12.56 4.88 1.73
CA LEU A 81 -14.02 4.93 1.87
C LEU A 81 -14.54 4.18 3.10
N LEU A 82 -13.67 3.46 3.83
CA LEU A 82 -14.09 2.69 5.00
C LEU A 82 -14.62 3.61 6.10
N PRO A 83 -15.84 3.35 6.61
CA PRO A 83 -16.34 4.02 7.80
C PRO A 83 -15.50 3.65 9.03
N ASN A 84 -15.44 4.56 9.99
CA ASN A 84 -14.73 4.35 11.25
C ASN A 84 -15.41 3.31 12.15
N TYR A 85 -14.72 2.90 13.22
CA TYR A 85 -15.23 1.91 14.17
C TYR A 85 -16.57 2.31 14.80
N ASN A 86 -16.79 3.60 15.05
CA ASN A 86 -18.03 4.08 15.67
C ASN A 86 -19.27 3.86 14.78
N THR A 87 -19.07 3.70 13.46
CA THR A 87 -20.15 3.52 12.50
C THR A 87 -20.46 2.04 12.25
N ILE A 88 -19.45 1.21 12.00
CA ILE A 88 -19.60 -0.20 11.60
C ILE A 88 -19.01 -1.20 12.59
N GLY A 89 -18.49 -0.73 13.73
CA GLY A 89 -17.98 -1.58 14.81
C GLY A 89 -16.81 -2.45 14.37
N ILE A 90 -16.81 -3.72 14.78
CA ILE A 90 -15.72 -4.68 14.52
C ILE A 90 -15.44 -4.91 13.03
N TRP A 91 -16.37 -4.58 12.14
CA TRP A 91 -16.16 -4.70 10.71
C TRP A 91 -15.15 -3.70 10.17
N ALA A 92 -14.95 -2.55 10.83
CA ALA A 92 -13.97 -1.55 10.42
C ALA A 92 -12.53 -2.11 10.37
N PRO A 93 -11.98 -2.67 11.46
CA PRO A 93 -10.64 -3.26 11.43
C PRO A 93 -10.54 -4.51 10.55
N ILE A 94 -11.61 -5.32 10.46
CA ILE A 94 -11.63 -6.51 9.60
C ILE A 94 -11.52 -6.11 8.13
N LEU A 95 -12.31 -5.16 7.66
CA LEU A 95 -12.28 -4.68 6.28
C LEU A 95 -10.97 -3.96 5.97
N LEU A 96 -10.43 -3.18 6.91
CA LEU A 96 -9.12 -2.58 6.78
C LEU A 96 -8.03 -3.65 6.57
N LEU A 97 -8.05 -4.71 7.39
CA LEU A 97 -7.10 -5.81 7.28
C LEU A 97 -7.23 -6.55 5.94
N LEU A 98 -8.47 -6.84 5.50
CA LEU A 98 -8.72 -7.47 4.20
C LEU A 98 -8.20 -6.62 3.03
N ALA A 99 -8.47 -5.32 3.06
CA ALA A 99 -7.94 -4.40 2.04
C ALA A 99 -6.40 -4.37 2.04
N ARG A 100 -5.76 -4.42 3.22
CA ARG A 100 -4.30 -4.52 3.36
C ARG A 100 -3.73 -5.83 2.83
N VAL A 101 -4.41 -6.94 3.09
CA VAL A 101 -4.06 -8.25 2.53
C VAL A 101 -4.07 -8.22 1.00
N LEU A 102 -5.15 -7.71 0.40
CA LEU A 102 -5.26 -7.57 -1.06
C LEU A 102 -4.19 -6.64 -1.63
N GLN A 103 -3.92 -5.52 -0.97
CA GLN A 103 -2.89 -4.55 -1.37
C GLN A 103 -1.50 -5.18 -1.33
N GLY A 104 -1.13 -5.87 -0.24
CA GLY A 104 0.16 -6.54 -0.11
C GLY A 104 0.34 -7.68 -1.12
N PHE A 105 -0.71 -8.46 -1.37
CA PHE A 105 -0.72 -9.51 -2.37
C PHE A 105 -0.51 -8.95 -3.80
N SER A 106 -1.20 -7.87 -4.13
CA SER A 106 -1.07 -7.19 -5.43
C SER A 106 0.33 -6.62 -5.66
N THR A 107 0.88 -5.94 -4.65
CA THR A 107 2.23 -5.35 -4.67
C THR A 107 3.33 -6.37 -4.99
N GLY A 108 3.22 -7.61 -4.46
CA GLY A 108 4.18 -8.67 -4.74
C GLY A 108 4.28 -9.00 -6.23
N GLY A 109 3.16 -9.01 -6.94
CA GLY A 109 3.10 -9.23 -8.38
C GLY A 109 3.55 -8.03 -9.21
N GLU A 110 3.22 -6.82 -8.76
CA GLU A 110 3.54 -5.58 -9.48
C GLU A 110 5.05 -5.35 -9.56
N TYR A 111 5.75 -5.40 -8.44
CA TYR A 111 7.20 -5.15 -8.41
C TYR A 111 7.98 -6.19 -9.22
N ALA A 112 7.71 -7.48 -8.99
CA ALA A 112 8.35 -8.56 -9.74
C ALA A 112 8.02 -8.49 -11.25
N GLY A 113 6.77 -8.20 -11.59
CA GLY A 113 6.31 -8.03 -12.97
C GLY A 113 6.96 -6.83 -13.66
N ALA A 114 7.08 -5.68 -12.97
CA ALA A 114 7.71 -4.48 -13.49
C ALA A 114 9.21 -4.68 -13.74
N MET A 115 9.93 -5.29 -12.79
CA MET A 115 11.35 -5.61 -12.93
C MET A 115 11.60 -6.52 -14.13
N THR A 116 10.82 -7.60 -14.25
CA THR A 116 10.95 -8.54 -15.36
C THR A 116 10.61 -7.85 -16.69
N TYR A 117 9.53 -7.08 -16.74
CA TYR A 117 9.13 -6.34 -17.95
C TYR A 117 10.22 -5.37 -18.41
N VAL A 118 10.82 -4.61 -17.50
CA VAL A 118 11.94 -3.69 -17.81
C VAL A 118 13.14 -4.47 -18.29
N ALA A 119 13.47 -5.60 -17.66
CA ALA A 119 14.60 -6.44 -18.06
C ALA A 119 14.43 -7.05 -19.45
N GLU A 120 13.22 -7.50 -19.79
CA GLU A 120 12.90 -8.11 -21.11
C GLU A 120 12.78 -7.07 -22.22
N SER A 121 12.24 -5.87 -21.93
CA SER A 121 11.96 -4.83 -22.92
C SER A 121 13.14 -3.88 -23.16
N SER A 122 14.19 -3.94 -22.32
CA SER A 122 15.29 -2.98 -22.37
C SER A 122 16.45 -3.47 -23.23
N PRO A 123 17.06 -2.59 -24.05
CA PRO A 123 18.31 -2.90 -24.72
C PRO A 123 19.43 -3.24 -23.71
N ASP A 124 20.27 -4.22 -24.03
CA ASP A 124 21.31 -4.73 -23.12
C ASP A 124 22.19 -3.63 -22.51
N LYS A 125 22.55 -2.61 -23.31
CA LYS A 125 23.41 -1.49 -22.87
C LYS A 125 22.72 -0.55 -21.86
N ARG A 126 21.39 -0.54 -21.75
CA ARG A 126 20.61 0.37 -20.91
C ARG A 126 19.78 -0.34 -19.84
N ARG A 127 19.83 -1.66 -19.76
CA ARG A 127 19.02 -2.47 -18.84
C ARG A 127 19.18 -2.04 -17.39
N ASN A 128 20.43 -1.85 -16.94
CA ASN A 128 20.72 -1.41 -15.57
C ASN A 128 20.23 0.02 -15.28
N SER A 129 20.39 0.93 -16.24
CA SER A 129 19.92 2.32 -16.08
C SER A 129 18.40 2.41 -16.07
N LEU A 130 17.69 1.60 -16.85
CA LEU A 130 16.23 1.57 -16.84
C LEU A 130 15.69 0.85 -15.59
N GLY A 131 16.37 -0.20 -15.12
CA GLY A 131 16.06 -0.87 -13.86
C GLY A 131 16.20 0.05 -12.64
N SER A 132 17.24 0.90 -12.60
CA SER A 132 17.40 1.88 -11.51
C SER A 132 16.30 2.95 -11.48
N GLY A 133 15.61 3.18 -12.61
CA GLY A 133 14.44 4.07 -12.67
C GLY A 133 13.30 3.60 -11.77
N LEU A 134 13.14 2.28 -11.54
CA LEU A 134 12.14 1.74 -10.62
C LEU A 134 12.44 2.15 -9.17
N GLU A 135 13.71 2.12 -8.77
CA GLU A 135 14.12 2.54 -7.43
C GLU A 135 13.94 4.05 -7.21
N ILE A 136 14.20 4.86 -8.23
CA ILE A 136 13.91 6.29 -8.20
C ILE A 136 12.40 6.51 -8.02
N GLY A 137 11.57 5.73 -8.71
CA GLY A 137 10.11 5.75 -8.53
C GLY A 137 9.67 5.40 -7.11
N THR A 138 10.31 4.40 -6.49
CA THR A 138 10.08 3.98 -5.11
C THR A 138 10.37 5.12 -4.12
N LEU A 139 11.56 5.70 -4.21
CA LEU A 139 11.98 6.82 -3.34
C LEU A 139 11.10 8.05 -3.55
N SER A 140 10.76 8.37 -4.80
CA SER A 140 9.87 9.48 -5.11
C SER A 140 8.48 9.30 -4.50
N GLY A 141 7.97 8.07 -4.44
CA GLY A 141 6.71 7.74 -3.77
C GLY A 141 6.74 8.06 -2.28
N TYR A 142 7.77 7.63 -1.56
CA TYR A 142 7.94 7.94 -0.14
C TYR A 142 8.11 9.44 0.13
N ILE A 143 8.93 10.12 -0.68
CA ILE A 143 9.14 11.57 -0.57
C ILE A 143 7.80 12.30 -0.79
N ALA A 144 7.04 11.93 -1.81
CA ALA A 144 5.74 12.54 -2.09
C ALA A 144 4.75 12.31 -0.92
N ALA A 145 4.72 11.12 -0.34
CA ALA A 145 3.90 10.81 0.83
C ALA A 145 4.29 11.68 2.04
N SER A 146 5.58 11.80 2.33
CA SER A 146 6.05 12.62 3.45
C SER A 146 5.74 14.10 3.27
N ILE A 147 5.92 14.64 2.05
CA ILE A 147 5.58 16.02 1.73
C ILE A 147 4.08 16.26 1.88
N MET A 148 3.25 15.35 1.35
CA MET A 148 1.79 15.46 1.46
C MET A 148 1.34 15.50 2.92
N ILE A 149 1.84 14.58 3.76
CA ILE A 149 1.48 14.54 5.19
C ILE A 149 2.01 15.77 5.93
N ALA A 150 3.22 16.25 5.61
CA ALA A 150 3.76 17.49 6.19
C ALA A 150 2.88 18.71 5.83
N LEU A 151 2.45 18.83 4.59
CA LEU A 151 1.55 19.89 4.15
C LEU A 151 0.18 19.79 4.85
N LEU A 152 -0.41 18.59 4.92
CA LEU A 152 -1.67 18.39 5.63
C LEU A 152 -1.54 18.77 7.11
N SER A 153 -0.47 18.35 7.78
CA SER A 153 -0.21 18.70 9.19
C SER A 153 0.07 20.18 9.41
N PHE A 154 0.50 20.91 8.38
CA PHE A 154 0.70 22.37 8.46
C PHE A 154 -0.61 23.13 8.30
N PHE A 155 -1.52 22.69 7.42
CA PHE A 155 -2.76 23.38 7.12
C PHE A 155 -3.96 22.93 7.97
N LEU A 156 -3.97 21.68 8.44
CA LEU A 156 -5.06 21.12 9.23
C LEU A 156 -4.69 21.04 10.71
N THR A 157 -5.68 21.30 11.56
CA THR A 157 -5.53 21.06 13.01
C THR A 157 -5.56 19.56 13.31
N HIS A 158 -5.07 19.19 14.50
CA HIS A 158 -5.07 17.79 14.94
C HIS A 158 -6.46 17.15 14.88
N ASP A 159 -7.49 17.88 15.29
CA ASP A 159 -8.88 17.41 15.26
C ASP A 159 -9.40 17.20 13.84
N GLN A 160 -9.00 18.09 12.90
CA GLN A 160 -9.34 17.93 11.48
C GLN A 160 -8.63 16.74 10.84
N MET A 161 -7.41 16.43 11.26
CA MET A 161 -6.68 15.25 10.81
C MET A 161 -7.27 13.93 11.36
N GLN A 162 -8.00 13.98 12.49
CA GLN A 162 -8.72 12.83 13.05
C GLN A 162 -10.11 12.64 12.43
N ALA A 163 -10.64 13.61 11.72
CA ALA A 163 -11.91 13.50 11.03
C ALA A 163 -11.76 12.61 9.79
N TRP A 164 -12.18 11.36 9.93
CA TRP A 164 -12.15 10.35 8.86
C TRP A 164 -13.49 10.30 8.15
#